data_5e26032ac0c31e64a2c00fc8e32918df
#
_entry.id   5e26032ac0c31e64a2c00fc8e32918df
#
_cell.length_a   1.000
_cell.length_b   1.000
_cell.length_c   1.000
_cell.angle_alpha   90.00
_cell.angle_beta   90.00
_cell.angle_gamma   90.00
#
_symmetry.space_group_name_H-M   'P 1'
#
loop_
_entity.id
_entity.type
_entity.pdbx_description
1 polymer ?
#
loop_
_entity_poly.entity_id
_entity_poly.type
_entity_poly.pdbx_seq_one_letter_code
_entity_poly.pdbx_strand_id
1 'polypeptide(L)'
;IELPKKLSVQQNLEVYGRLYDVANLKLKIEELTEKLRLNEIIYKITGELSSGQKNRVSLAKSIINNPKVLLLDEPTASLDPETGDFVRGFLEDYQKENGASILLASHNMTEVERLCSSVFMMKKGSIIDQDSPKKLIQKHGRKNLEEVFLKLTREKYES
;
A
#
# COMPACT_ATOMS: atom_id res chain seq x y z
N ILE A 1 -11.45 -1.99 1.72
CA ILE A 1 -12.66 -2.82 1.47
C ILE A 1 -12.37 -4.23 1.96
N GLU A 2 -13.17 -4.70 2.92
CA GLU A 2 -12.99 -6.00 3.58
C GLU A 2 -13.17 -7.16 2.58
N LEU A 3 -12.38 -8.23 2.74
CA LEU A 3 -12.51 -9.45 1.95
C LEU A 3 -13.68 -10.29 2.48
N PRO A 4 -14.59 -10.80 1.63
CA PRO A 4 -15.63 -11.74 2.04
C PRO A 4 -15.04 -13.00 2.69
N LYS A 5 -15.21 -13.15 4.00
CA LYS A 5 -14.52 -14.16 4.83
C LYS A 5 -14.82 -15.61 4.48
N LYS A 6 -15.96 -15.88 3.83
CA LYS A 6 -16.42 -17.24 3.47
C LYS A 6 -15.95 -17.71 2.08
N LEU A 7 -15.38 -16.82 1.29
CA LEU A 7 -14.88 -17.15 -0.05
C LEU A 7 -13.39 -17.50 0.00
N SER A 8 -12.94 -18.36 -0.91
CA SER A 8 -11.51 -18.57 -1.13
C SER A 8 -10.85 -17.33 -1.73
N VAL A 9 -9.52 -17.27 -1.71
CA VAL A 9 -8.76 -16.19 -2.38
C VAL A 9 -9.14 -16.13 -3.86
N GLN A 10 -9.13 -17.26 -4.56
CA GLN A 10 -9.53 -17.32 -5.96
C GLN A 10 -10.92 -16.77 -6.19
N GLN A 11 -11.92 -17.24 -5.43
CA GLN A 11 -13.29 -16.77 -5.55
C GLN A 11 -13.42 -15.26 -5.29
N ASN A 12 -12.68 -14.73 -4.33
CA ASN A 12 -12.64 -13.28 -4.10
C ASN A 12 -12.13 -12.53 -5.34
N LEU A 13 -11.01 -12.96 -5.92
CA LEU A 13 -10.45 -12.34 -7.12
C LEU A 13 -11.38 -12.49 -8.33
N GLU A 14 -12.03 -13.64 -8.50
CA GLU A 14 -13.02 -13.86 -9.57
C GLU A 14 -14.21 -12.92 -9.45
N VAL A 15 -14.78 -12.76 -8.25
CA VAL A 15 -15.92 -11.86 -8.02
C VAL A 15 -15.56 -10.43 -8.40
N TYR A 16 -14.43 -9.92 -7.90
CA TYR A 16 -14.01 -8.54 -8.19
C TYR A 16 -13.59 -8.36 -9.65
N GLY A 17 -12.90 -9.35 -10.22
CA GLY A 17 -12.53 -9.30 -11.64
C GLY A 17 -13.74 -9.27 -12.57
N ARG A 18 -14.80 -10.01 -12.26
CA ARG A 18 -16.07 -9.94 -13.01
C ARG A 18 -16.81 -8.62 -12.78
N LEU A 19 -16.80 -8.10 -11.54
CA LEU A 19 -17.43 -6.81 -11.23
C LEU A 19 -16.81 -5.65 -12.02
N TYR A 20 -15.53 -5.74 -12.33
CA TYR A 20 -14.79 -4.73 -13.10
C TYR A 20 -14.63 -5.09 -14.58
N ASP A 21 -15.33 -6.12 -15.08
CA ASP A 21 -15.24 -6.59 -16.47
C ASP A 21 -13.79 -6.83 -16.96
N VAL A 22 -12.97 -7.43 -16.11
CA VAL A 22 -11.55 -7.67 -16.43
C VAL A 22 -11.44 -8.70 -17.57
N ALA A 23 -10.88 -8.27 -18.69
CA ALA A 23 -10.61 -9.14 -19.82
C ALA A 23 -9.58 -10.22 -19.44
N ASN A 24 -9.77 -11.45 -19.98
CA ASN A 24 -8.89 -12.60 -19.71
C ASN A 24 -8.65 -12.83 -18.19
N LEU A 25 -9.72 -12.72 -17.40
CA LEU A 25 -9.68 -12.75 -15.93
C LEU A 25 -8.85 -13.91 -15.36
N LYS A 26 -8.92 -15.11 -15.98
CA LYS A 26 -8.14 -16.26 -15.54
C LYS A 26 -6.64 -15.97 -15.59
N LEU A 27 -6.14 -15.46 -16.70
CA LEU A 27 -4.73 -15.10 -16.87
C LEU A 27 -4.33 -13.98 -15.90
N LYS A 28 -5.21 -13.02 -15.68
CA LYS A 28 -4.97 -11.94 -14.70
C LYS A 28 -4.85 -12.44 -13.28
N ILE A 29 -5.68 -13.40 -12.88
CA ILE A 29 -5.60 -14.03 -11.55
C ILE A 29 -4.29 -14.83 -11.44
N GLU A 30 -3.91 -15.59 -12.46
CA GLU A 30 -2.64 -16.34 -12.50
C GLU A 30 -1.45 -15.37 -12.33
N GLU A 31 -1.39 -14.30 -13.11
CA GLU A 31 -0.36 -13.25 -13.01
C GLU A 31 -0.26 -12.68 -11.58
N LEU A 32 -1.39 -12.28 -10.99
CA LEU A 32 -1.41 -11.70 -9.65
C LEU A 32 -1.05 -12.72 -8.57
N THR A 33 -1.41 -13.98 -8.78
CA THR A 33 -1.07 -15.09 -7.87
C THR A 33 0.45 -15.26 -7.80
N GLU A 34 1.14 -15.21 -8.93
CA GLU A 34 2.60 -15.28 -8.98
C GLU A 34 3.24 -14.00 -8.43
N LYS A 35 2.85 -12.83 -8.95
CA LYS A 35 3.44 -11.53 -8.55
C LYS A 35 3.30 -11.24 -7.06
N LEU A 36 2.23 -11.69 -6.39
CA LEU A 36 1.97 -11.45 -4.97
C LEU A 36 2.17 -12.69 -4.09
N ARG A 37 2.80 -13.76 -4.63
CA ARG A 37 3.12 -15.00 -3.92
C ARG A 37 1.90 -15.60 -3.21
N LEU A 38 0.80 -15.76 -3.94
CA LEU A 38 -0.46 -16.28 -3.41
C LEU A 38 -0.65 -17.78 -3.68
N ASN A 39 0.28 -18.45 -4.38
CA ASN A 39 0.16 -19.84 -4.84
C ASN A 39 -0.30 -20.82 -3.74
N GLU A 40 0.31 -20.74 -2.55
CA GLU A 40 0.01 -21.66 -1.45
C GLU A 40 -1.35 -21.38 -0.76
N ILE A 41 -1.94 -20.23 -1.02
CA ILE A 41 -3.16 -19.78 -0.34
C ILE A 41 -4.32 -19.52 -1.28
N ILE A 42 -4.14 -19.68 -2.60
CA ILE A 42 -5.16 -19.32 -3.61
C ILE A 42 -6.51 -20.01 -3.38
N TYR A 43 -6.51 -21.23 -2.84
CA TYR A 43 -7.71 -22.00 -2.52
C TYR A 43 -8.14 -21.91 -1.06
N LYS A 44 -7.34 -21.23 -0.19
CA LYS A 44 -7.71 -21.06 1.22
C LYS A 44 -8.85 -20.05 1.38
N ILE A 45 -9.70 -20.30 2.36
CA ILE A 45 -10.76 -19.38 2.77
C ILE A 45 -10.14 -18.13 3.38
N THR A 46 -10.55 -16.94 2.92
CA THR A 46 -9.93 -15.67 3.33
C THR A 46 -10.08 -15.36 4.81
N GLY A 47 -11.10 -15.93 5.48
CA GLY A 47 -11.26 -15.85 6.93
C GLY A 47 -10.09 -16.47 7.73
N GLU A 48 -9.42 -17.47 7.18
CA GLU A 48 -8.36 -18.26 7.82
C GLU A 48 -6.95 -17.73 7.56
N LEU A 49 -6.82 -16.69 6.76
CA LEU A 49 -5.53 -16.12 6.39
C LEU A 49 -4.92 -15.30 7.52
N SER A 50 -3.59 -15.31 7.61
CA SER A 50 -2.84 -14.37 8.45
C SER A 50 -3.02 -12.91 7.98
N SER A 51 -2.65 -11.94 8.82
CA SER A 51 -2.71 -10.52 8.45
C SER A 51 -1.90 -10.20 7.19
N GLY A 52 -0.67 -10.71 7.09
CA GLY A 52 0.18 -10.53 5.92
C GLY A 52 -0.39 -11.18 4.65
N GLN A 53 -0.98 -12.37 4.76
CA GLN A 53 -1.67 -13.02 3.65
C GLN A 53 -2.90 -12.22 3.20
N LYS A 54 -3.73 -11.74 4.15
CA LYS A 54 -4.89 -10.89 3.86
C LYS A 54 -4.47 -9.59 3.17
N ASN A 55 -3.38 -8.99 3.60
CA ASN A 55 -2.86 -7.77 2.99
C ASN A 55 -2.50 -8.00 1.51
N ARG A 56 -1.72 -9.05 1.20
CA ARG A 56 -1.37 -9.39 -0.19
C ARG A 56 -2.59 -9.71 -1.07
N VAL A 57 -3.59 -10.41 -0.53
CA VAL A 57 -4.86 -10.67 -1.25
C VAL A 57 -5.65 -9.38 -1.47
N SER A 58 -5.70 -8.48 -0.48
CA SER A 58 -6.35 -7.17 -0.61
C SER A 58 -5.66 -6.31 -1.66
N LEU A 59 -4.34 -6.35 -1.72
CA LEU A 59 -3.56 -5.67 -2.75
C LEU A 59 -3.86 -6.27 -4.14
N ALA A 60 -3.86 -7.60 -4.30
CA ALA A 60 -4.25 -8.26 -5.55
C ALA A 60 -5.63 -7.80 -6.04
N LYS A 61 -6.60 -7.77 -5.11
CA LYS A 61 -7.95 -7.29 -5.39
C LYS A 61 -7.98 -5.83 -5.85
N SER A 62 -7.18 -4.96 -5.22
CA SER A 62 -7.17 -3.52 -5.54
C SER A 62 -6.58 -3.19 -6.90
N ILE A 63 -5.75 -4.08 -7.46
CA ILE A 63 -5.07 -3.87 -8.74
C ILE A 63 -5.56 -4.79 -9.87
N ILE A 64 -6.59 -5.60 -9.62
CA ILE A 64 -7.06 -6.62 -10.59
C ILE A 64 -7.50 -6.01 -11.92
N ASN A 65 -8.03 -4.79 -11.89
CA ASN A 65 -8.48 -4.03 -13.06
C ASN A 65 -7.46 -3.00 -13.57
N ASN A 66 -6.19 -3.09 -13.15
CA ASN A 66 -5.11 -2.16 -13.49
C ASN A 66 -5.48 -0.67 -13.29
N PRO A 67 -5.88 -0.25 -12.09
CA PRO A 67 -6.30 1.12 -11.83
C PRO A 67 -5.18 2.13 -12.11
N LYS A 68 -5.55 3.31 -12.64
CA LYS A 68 -4.64 4.44 -12.81
C LYS A 68 -4.38 5.21 -11.53
N VAL A 69 -5.26 5.07 -10.54
CA VAL A 69 -5.12 5.68 -9.20
C VAL A 69 -5.36 4.59 -8.17
N LEU A 70 -4.41 4.44 -7.26
CA LEU A 70 -4.45 3.49 -6.16
C LEU A 70 -4.43 4.24 -4.82
N LEU A 71 -5.43 3.99 -3.98
CA LEU A 71 -5.54 4.58 -2.64
C LEU A 71 -5.18 3.51 -1.61
N LEU A 72 -4.12 3.72 -0.86
CA LEU A 72 -3.60 2.77 0.12
C LEU A 72 -3.56 3.41 1.51
N ASP A 73 -4.17 2.73 2.46
CA ASP A 73 -4.16 3.10 3.87
C ASP A 73 -3.39 2.04 4.66
N GLU A 74 -2.21 2.43 5.18
CA GLU A 74 -1.31 1.58 5.96
C GLU A 74 -1.00 0.22 5.28
N PRO A 75 -0.55 0.18 4.02
CA PRO A 75 -0.46 -1.08 3.25
C PRO A 75 0.56 -2.08 3.79
N THR A 76 1.52 -1.63 4.61
CA THR A 76 2.52 -2.51 5.24
C THR A 76 2.39 -2.62 6.76
N ALA A 77 1.34 -2.02 7.35
CA ALA A 77 1.12 -2.10 8.79
C ALA A 77 0.91 -3.55 9.23
N SER A 78 1.50 -3.90 10.37
CA SER A 78 1.42 -5.24 10.96
C SER A 78 2.00 -6.37 10.09
N LEU A 79 2.83 -6.04 9.10
CA LEU A 79 3.61 -7.01 8.34
C LEU A 79 4.98 -7.22 9.01
N ASP A 80 5.49 -8.45 8.91
CA ASP A 80 6.89 -8.70 9.21
C ASP A 80 7.79 -7.94 8.21
N PRO A 81 9.08 -7.70 8.57
CA PRO A 81 9.98 -6.89 7.74
C PRO A 81 10.14 -7.41 6.32
N GLU A 82 10.20 -8.72 6.12
CA GLU A 82 10.36 -9.34 4.79
C GLU A 82 9.12 -9.12 3.92
N THR A 83 7.93 -9.41 4.47
CA THR A 83 6.66 -9.20 3.76
C THR A 83 6.45 -7.72 3.46
N GLY A 84 6.78 -6.83 4.42
CA GLY A 84 6.69 -5.39 4.22
C GLY A 84 7.61 -4.88 3.11
N ASP A 85 8.84 -5.36 3.06
CA ASP A 85 9.79 -5.03 1.99
C ASP A 85 9.33 -5.52 0.63
N PHE A 86 8.82 -6.75 0.57
CA PHE A 86 8.24 -7.33 -0.64
C PHE A 86 7.06 -6.49 -1.16
N VAL A 87 6.13 -6.07 -0.30
CA VAL A 87 4.98 -5.25 -0.70
C VAL A 87 5.44 -3.87 -1.21
N ARG A 88 6.41 -3.24 -0.57
CA ARG A 88 6.99 -1.97 -1.06
C ARG A 88 7.61 -2.12 -2.44
N GLY A 89 8.45 -3.14 -2.65
CA GLY A 89 9.04 -3.41 -3.95
C GLY A 89 7.99 -3.64 -5.04
N PHE A 90 6.95 -4.43 -4.72
CA PHE A 90 5.83 -4.63 -5.64
C PHE A 90 5.12 -3.32 -6.02
N LEU A 91 4.88 -2.41 -5.07
CA LEU A 91 4.24 -1.12 -5.34
C LEU A 91 5.11 -0.20 -6.20
N GLU A 92 6.44 -0.21 -5.99
CA GLU A 92 7.39 0.51 -6.85
C GLU A 92 7.32 0.01 -8.30
N ASP A 93 7.34 -1.30 -8.48
CA ASP A 93 7.30 -1.92 -9.80
C ASP A 93 5.94 -1.68 -10.47
N TYR A 94 4.85 -1.83 -9.73
CA TYR A 94 3.51 -1.54 -10.23
C TYR A 94 3.38 -0.10 -10.74
N GLN A 95 3.89 0.87 -9.97
CA GLN A 95 3.88 2.28 -10.38
C GLN A 95 4.67 2.52 -11.67
N LYS A 96 5.87 1.94 -11.77
CA LYS A 96 6.75 2.06 -12.96
C LYS A 96 6.13 1.42 -14.19
N GLU A 97 5.64 0.18 -14.05
CA GLU A 97 5.10 -0.61 -15.17
C GLU A 97 3.78 -0.03 -15.70
N ASN A 98 2.91 0.48 -14.83
CA ASN A 98 1.55 0.88 -15.19
C ASN A 98 1.34 2.40 -15.28
N GLY A 99 2.34 3.21 -14.89
CA GLY A 99 2.20 4.66 -14.79
C GLY A 99 1.09 5.09 -13.82
N ALA A 100 0.82 4.28 -12.79
CA ALA A 100 -0.23 4.53 -11.83
C ALA A 100 0.18 5.60 -10.82
N SER A 101 -0.78 6.42 -10.39
CA SER A 101 -0.60 7.33 -9.26
C SER A 101 -1.01 6.62 -7.98
N ILE A 102 -0.13 6.63 -6.97
CA ILE A 102 -0.42 6.02 -5.67
C ILE A 102 -0.56 7.13 -4.62
N LEU A 103 -1.74 7.20 -3.98
CA LEU A 103 -1.94 7.99 -2.77
C LEU A 103 -1.83 7.06 -1.56
N LEU A 104 -0.79 7.29 -0.77
CA LEU A 104 -0.44 6.48 0.39
C LEU A 104 -0.70 7.25 1.67
N ALA A 105 -1.51 6.71 2.57
CA ALA A 105 -1.55 7.12 3.97
C ALA A 105 -0.71 6.14 4.80
N SER A 106 0.30 6.64 5.50
CA SER A 106 1.17 5.81 6.34
C SER A 106 1.81 6.64 7.46
N HIS A 107 2.02 6.00 8.60
CA HIS A 107 2.84 6.51 9.70
C HIS A 107 4.27 5.96 9.68
N ASN A 108 4.57 5.04 8.78
CA ASN A 108 5.91 4.51 8.57
C ASN A 108 6.72 5.43 7.64
N MET A 109 7.54 6.30 8.24
CA MET A 109 8.29 7.30 7.48
C MET A 109 9.32 6.68 6.51
N THR A 110 9.86 5.51 6.81
CA THR A 110 10.75 4.78 5.88
C THR A 110 10.02 4.35 4.62
N GLU A 111 8.77 3.90 4.76
CA GLU A 111 7.90 3.58 3.62
C GLU A 111 7.60 4.83 2.77
N VAL A 112 7.26 5.94 3.45
CA VAL A 112 6.97 7.22 2.79
C VAL A 112 8.21 7.75 2.04
N GLU A 113 9.40 7.70 2.65
CA GLU A 113 10.64 8.11 1.99
C GLU A 113 10.94 7.29 0.73
N ARG A 114 10.62 6.00 0.77
CA ARG A 114 10.89 5.07 -0.33
C ARG A 114 9.90 5.20 -1.48
N LEU A 115 8.59 5.29 -1.18
CA LEU A 115 7.52 5.18 -2.17
C LEU A 115 7.01 6.52 -2.69
N CYS A 116 7.17 7.61 -1.92
CA CYS A 116 6.51 8.87 -2.23
C CYS A 116 7.46 9.89 -2.86
N SER A 117 7.04 10.47 -3.96
CA SER A 117 7.73 11.62 -4.59
C SER A 117 7.34 12.96 -3.94
N SER A 118 6.16 13.03 -3.32
CA SER A 118 5.64 14.20 -2.61
C SER A 118 4.92 13.75 -1.34
N VAL A 119 5.04 14.53 -0.27
CA VAL A 119 4.49 14.23 1.05
C VAL A 119 3.71 15.41 1.57
N PHE A 120 2.53 15.13 2.10
CA PHE A 120 1.74 16.07 2.89
C PHE A 120 1.86 15.70 4.37
N MET A 121 2.51 16.54 5.16
CA MET A 121 2.54 16.40 6.61
C MET A 121 1.25 16.94 7.20
N MET A 122 0.47 16.09 7.86
CA MET A 122 -0.84 16.45 8.40
C MET A 122 -0.85 16.44 9.92
N LYS A 123 -1.52 17.40 10.52
CA LYS A 123 -1.77 17.47 11.97
C LYS A 123 -3.14 18.07 12.24
N LYS A 124 -3.96 17.39 13.06
CA LYS A 124 -5.32 17.84 13.44
C LYS A 124 -6.18 18.26 12.22
N GLY A 125 -6.13 17.47 11.13
CA GLY A 125 -6.91 17.72 9.93
C GLY A 125 -6.38 18.82 9.01
N SER A 126 -5.23 19.43 9.31
CA SER A 126 -4.60 20.48 8.50
C SER A 126 -3.26 20.01 7.94
N ILE A 127 -2.95 20.43 6.72
CA ILE A 127 -1.61 20.26 6.14
C ILE A 127 -0.70 21.31 6.79
N ILE A 128 0.36 20.83 7.45
CA ILE A 128 1.33 21.68 8.16
C ILE A 128 2.61 21.90 7.37
N ASP A 129 2.94 20.99 6.44
CA ASP A 129 4.03 21.14 5.48
C ASP A 129 3.82 20.21 4.28
N GLN A 130 4.43 20.54 3.14
CA GLN A 130 4.34 19.79 1.91
C GLN A 130 5.61 19.99 1.08
N ASP A 131 6.27 18.91 0.71
CA ASP A 131 7.32 18.85 -0.32
C ASP A 131 7.73 17.38 -0.57
N SER A 132 8.79 17.15 -1.38
CA SER A 132 9.42 15.83 -1.46
C SER A 132 10.11 15.47 -0.15
N PRO A 133 10.25 14.16 0.18
CA PRO A 133 10.94 13.70 1.39
C PRO A 133 12.30 14.37 1.60
N LYS A 134 13.13 14.41 0.55
CA LYS A 134 14.47 15.01 0.60
C LYS A 134 14.44 16.50 0.97
N LYS A 135 13.52 17.27 0.37
CA LYS A 135 13.41 18.70 0.65
C LYS A 135 12.87 18.96 2.04
N LEU A 136 11.91 18.16 2.55
CA LEU A 136 11.42 18.28 3.92
C LEU A 136 12.56 18.02 4.93
N ILE A 137 13.35 16.97 4.72
CA ILE A 137 14.51 16.65 5.56
C ILE A 137 15.50 17.84 5.58
N GLN A 138 15.84 18.37 4.42
CA GLN A 138 16.75 19.51 4.28
C GLN A 138 16.19 20.78 4.90
N LYS A 139 14.94 21.12 4.62
CA LYS A 139 14.23 22.32 5.13
C LYS A 139 14.21 22.37 6.66
N HIS A 140 14.02 21.21 7.30
CA HIS A 140 13.94 21.11 8.76
C HIS A 140 15.28 20.81 9.43
N GLY A 141 16.36 20.60 8.66
CA GLY A 141 17.69 20.30 9.18
C GLY A 141 17.72 18.99 9.99
N ARG A 142 17.08 17.95 9.45
CA ARG A 142 16.97 16.64 10.10
C ARG A 142 17.66 15.56 9.28
N LYS A 143 17.83 14.35 9.88
CA LYS A 143 18.52 13.22 9.23
C LYS A 143 17.58 12.38 8.37
N ASN A 144 16.31 12.31 8.76
CA ASN A 144 15.28 11.51 8.09
C ASN A 144 13.88 12.14 8.29
N LEU A 145 12.89 11.61 7.60
CA LEU A 145 11.53 12.12 7.62
C LEU A 145 10.83 11.89 8.98
N GLU A 146 11.22 10.84 9.71
CA GLU A 146 10.71 10.58 11.05
C GLU A 146 11.08 11.71 12.03
N GLU A 147 12.33 12.17 12.01
CA GLU A 147 12.76 13.31 12.82
C GLU A 147 12.04 14.61 12.42
N VAL A 148 11.74 14.81 11.13
CA VAL A 148 10.93 15.93 10.64
C VAL A 148 9.53 15.85 11.22
N PHE A 149 8.88 14.70 11.12
CA PHE A 149 7.54 14.48 11.65
C PHE A 149 7.47 14.72 13.15
N LEU A 150 8.41 14.17 13.92
CA LEU A 150 8.49 14.36 15.37
C LEU A 150 8.68 15.83 15.73
N LYS A 151 9.53 16.57 15.00
CA LYS A 151 9.71 18.02 15.20
C LYS A 151 8.39 18.75 15.00
N LEU A 152 7.75 18.59 13.84
CA LEU A 152 6.51 19.28 13.48
C LEU A 152 5.34 18.94 14.43
N THR A 153 5.33 17.73 14.98
CA THR A 153 4.28 17.32 15.92
C THR A 153 4.52 17.88 17.32
N ARG A 154 5.78 18.11 17.75
CA ARG A 154 6.13 18.60 19.10
C ARG A 154 6.11 20.14 19.22
N GLU A 155 6.49 20.86 18.18
CA GLU A 155 6.63 22.35 18.20
C GLU A 155 5.36 23.14 18.58
N LYS A 156 4.21 22.50 18.83
CA LYS A 156 2.96 23.15 19.27
C LYS A 156 2.52 22.80 20.69
N TYR A 157 3.37 22.18 21.51
CA TYR A 157 3.09 22.00 22.93
C TYR A 157 3.69 23.12 23.81
N GLU A 158 4.45 24.04 23.21
CA GLU A 158 5.10 25.16 23.90
C GLU A 158 4.45 26.55 23.63
N SER A 159 3.25 26.57 23.05
CA SER A 159 2.51 27.83 22.84
C SER A 159 1.08 27.76 23.33
#